data_66b0c862891cea5ca5e377a01d497d15
#
_entry.id   66b0c862891cea5ca5e377a01d497d15
#
_cell.length_a   1.000
_cell.length_b   1.000
_cell.length_c   1.000
_cell.angle_alpha   90.00
_cell.angle_beta   90.00
_cell.angle_gamma   90.00
#
_symmetry.space_group_name_H-M   'P 1'
#
loop_
_entity.id
_entity.type
_entity.pdbx_description
1 polymer ?
#
loop_
_entity_poly.entity_id
_entity_poly.type
_entity_poly.pdbx_seq_one_letter_code
_entity_poly.pdbx_strand_id
1 'polypeptide(L)'
;VTTLSKEHFTSLSPEYCSNFDAIVVHYTLAITHNYYLSPAHRRIISGFAGVKVLFIQDEYRWIHETRKCMLALGVDVLFSCAEKPSIDFMYPNSLLPGLQKYTTLTGYVPESLLKKKSFKSYNEKAIDISYRGRKIPSWIGSLGLEKYWIAEQITLLIPKVAPTLKLDISTNANERMYGESWMNFLESSKAALGTESGASFFDQYGLATFAIDCYESSNPSSKYTDVKERYFNDYDETNRLNVISPRIFEYAASKTMMILFEGSYSGILKPWTHYLPLKKDFSNLEQIISILNTKSEWEKITDRAYNDIILNSLLTYKEFISNFDMVVEKSCINKLRFPVKNNILQRKTRRYSIQYCYLSSFIQLLKILKNFYGVVKRLFCKACRIVDNVFAKIVRSSCDFYTFLIHKAPTKKNCPPTRHRKSLLYKVKIELYNTYNTLYTNLTKLQHKNQLFLDNDSGIIFSCLSASNQCIAHMNNIVKATKTTQIDSSITMNNVQKCPICNFLND
;
A
#
# COMPACT_ATOMS: atom_id res chain seq x y z
N VAL A 1 15.73 2.55 25.19
CA VAL A 1 14.87 1.86 24.20
C VAL A 1 15.13 0.37 24.26
N THR A 2 14.08 -0.43 24.43
CA THR A 2 14.17 -1.89 24.40
C THR A 2 13.51 -2.41 23.13
N THR A 3 14.22 -3.21 22.34
CA THR A 3 13.71 -3.78 21.09
C THR A 3 13.30 -5.23 21.31
N LEU A 4 12.06 -5.57 20.97
CA LEU A 4 11.57 -6.95 20.93
C LEU A 4 11.61 -7.47 19.49
N SER A 5 12.43 -8.49 19.21
CA SER A 5 12.34 -9.24 17.95
C SER A 5 11.10 -10.14 17.95
N LYS A 6 10.73 -10.66 16.78
CA LYS A 6 9.60 -11.60 16.64
C LYS A 6 9.76 -12.84 17.53
N GLU A 7 10.97 -13.28 17.75
CA GLU A 7 11.31 -14.43 18.61
C GLU A 7 11.03 -14.16 20.10
N HIS A 8 11.11 -12.89 20.51
CA HIS A 8 10.86 -12.44 21.88
C HIS A 8 9.43 -11.94 22.12
N PHE A 9 8.51 -12.05 21.15
CA PHE A 9 7.11 -11.65 21.35
C PHE A 9 6.38 -12.45 22.43
N THR A 10 6.87 -13.63 22.82
CA THR A 10 6.36 -14.39 23.96
C THR A 10 6.51 -13.65 25.28
N SER A 11 7.48 -12.71 25.38
CA SER A 11 7.69 -11.86 26.57
C SER A 11 6.75 -10.67 26.63
N LEU A 12 6.00 -10.37 25.57
CA LEU A 12 5.08 -9.24 25.57
C LEU A 12 3.89 -9.56 26.47
N SER A 13 3.85 -8.94 27.64
CA SER A 13 2.74 -9.03 28.60
C SER A 13 2.30 -7.63 29.05
N PRO A 14 1.11 -7.47 29.64
CA PRO A 14 0.70 -6.19 30.23
C PRO A 14 1.68 -5.68 31.29
N GLU A 15 2.21 -6.57 32.14
CA GLU A 15 3.17 -6.25 33.19
C GLU A 15 4.50 -5.77 32.59
N TYR A 16 4.98 -6.43 31.52
CA TYR A 16 6.17 -5.99 30.82
C TYR A 16 5.97 -4.59 30.21
N CYS A 17 4.84 -4.39 29.56
CA CYS A 17 4.50 -3.11 28.93
C CYS A 17 4.37 -1.95 29.95
N SER A 18 3.94 -2.23 31.19
CA SER A 18 3.75 -1.20 32.23
C SER A 18 5.06 -0.47 32.63
N ASN A 19 6.22 -1.01 32.28
CA ASN A 19 7.50 -0.38 32.54
C ASN A 19 7.89 0.70 31.49
N PHE A 20 7.04 0.97 30.51
CA PHE A 20 7.35 1.89 29.41
C PHE A 20 6.28 2.98 29.26
N ASP A 21 6.69 4.15 28.79
CA ASP A 21 5.81 5.28 28.49
C ASP A 21 5.22 5.21 27.08
N ALA A 22 5.90 4.50 26.17
CA ALA A 22 5.49 4.36 24.78
C ALA A 22 5.77 2.96 24.22
N ILE A 23 4.92 2.52 23.30
CA ILE A 23 5.13 1.34 22.45
C ILE A 23 5.26 1.79 21.00
N VAL A 24 6.33 1.36 20.32
CA VAL A 24 6.59 1.63 18.92
C VAL A 24 6.37 0.36 18.11
N VAL A 25 5.42 0.39 17.17
CA VAL A 25 5.18 -0.70 16.23
C VAL A 25 5.87 -0.35 14.92
N HIS A 26 6.92 -1.11 14.59
CA HIS A 26 7.71 -0.89 13.38
C HIS A 26 6.96 -1.40 12.13
N TYR A 27 7.18 -0.78 10.96
CA TYR A 27 6.51 -1.12 9.69
C TYR A 27 6.69 -2.57 9.23
N THR A 28 7.75 -3.26 9.66
CA THR A 28 7.95 -4.68 9.37
C THR A 28 6.88 -5.58 10.01
N LEU A 29 6.20 -5.07 11.03
CA LEU A 29 5.06 -5.73 11.65
C LEU A 29 3.76 -5.26 10.99
N ALA A 30 3.42 -5.85 9.85
CA ALA A 30 2.18 -5.51 9.15
C ALA A 30 0.97 -5.73 10.08
N ILE A 31 0.42 -4.64 10.63
CA ILE A 31 -0.64 -4.66 11.65
C ILE A 31 -1.95 -5.30 11.17
N THR A 32 -2.11 -5.48 9.87
CA THR A 32 -3.27 -6.10 9.24
C THR A 32 -3.19 -7.63 9.21
N HIS A 33 -2.05 -8.24 9.51
CA HIS A 33 -1.81 -9.68 9.37
C HIS A 33 -1.54 -10.34 10.70
N ASN A 34 -2.32 -11.37 11.05
CA ASN A 34 -2.16 -12.14 12.29
C ASN A 34 -0.81 -12.83 12.43
N TYR A 35 -0.16 -13.14 11.31
CA TYR A 35 1.18 -13.74 11.30
C TYR A 35 2.24 -12.81 11.93
N TYR A 36 2.14 -11.49 11.71
CA TYR A 36 3.06 -10.50 12.29
C TYR A 36 2.62 -10.02 13.66
N LEU A 37 1.34 -9.80 13.86
CA LEU A 37 0.77 -9.31 15.10
C LEU A 37 -0.48 -10.11 15.46
N SER A 38 -0.32 -11.11 16.34
CA SER A 38 -1.42 -12.00 16.73
C SER A 38 -2.55 -11.26 17.44
N PRO A 39 -3.77 -11.82 17.49
CA PRO A 39 -4.87 -11.23 18.25
C PRO A 39 -4.53 -11.01 19.74
N ALA A 40 -3.69 -11.88 20.33
CA ALA A 40 -3.24 -11.72 21.72
C ALA A 40 -2.35 -10.48 21.87
N HIS A 41 -1.34 -10.32 21.00
CA HIS A 41 -0.48 -9.13 21.00
C HIS A 41 -1.26 -7.85 20.77
N ARG A 42 -2.25 -7.86 19.86
CA ARG A 42 -3.11 -6.69 19.63
C ARG A 42 -3.91 -6.32 20.87
N ARG A 43 -4.41 -7.30 21.66
CA ARG A 43 -5.07 -7.03 22.94
C ARG A 43 -4.14 -6.36 23.95
N ILE A 44 -2.91 -6.83 24.07
CA ILE A 44 -1.92 -6.24 24.96
C ILE A 44 -1.63 -4.80 24.54
N ILE A 45 -1.31 -4.56 23.26
CA ILE A 45 -1.02 -3.22 22.75
C ILE A 45 -2.24 -2.31 22.90
N SER A 46 -3.45 -2.78 22.60
CA SER A 46 -4.67 -1.96 22.75
C SER A 46 -4.92 -1.57 24.20
N GLY A 47 -4.65 -2.47 25.16
CA GLY A 47 -4.79 -2.24 26.61
C GLY A 47 -3.70 -1.36 27.22
N PHE A 48 -2.59 -1.13 26.51
CA PHE A 48 -1.50 -0.29 26.99
C PHE A 48 -1.93 1.17 27.15
N ALA A 49 -1.69 1.75 28.32
CA ALA A 49 -2.12 3.11 28.67
C ALA A 49 -1.20 4.21 28.07
N GLY A 50 0.08 3.90 27.86
CA GLY A 50 1.05 4.83 27.31
C GLY A 50 0.84 5.15 25.83
N VAL A 51 1.76 5.92 25.25
CA VAL A 51 1.69 6.35 23.84
C VAL A 51 1.93 5.19 22.89
N LYS A 52 1.11 5.07 21.85
CA LYS A 52 1.23 4.06 20.81
C LYS A 52 1.65 4.70 19.50
N VAL A 53 2.85 4.41 19.07
CA VAL A 53 3.44 4.92 17.84
C VAL A 53 3.45 3.82 16.78
N LEU A 54 3.02 4.16 15.58
CA LEU A 54 3.05 3.25 14.44
C LEU A 54 3.92 3.86 13.33
N PHE A 55 4.89 3.09 12.86
CA PHE A 55 5.54 3.31 11.57
C PHE A 55 4.84 2.48 10.50
N ILE A 56 4.59 3.09 9.34
CA ILE A 56 3.98 2.38 8.21
C ILE A 56 4.73 2.69 6.92
N GLN A 57 4.80 1.69 6.04
CA GLN A 57 5.41 1.76 4.72
C GLN A 57 4.58 0.93 3.74
N ASP A 58 4.62 1.23 2.44
CA ASP A 58 3.88 0.53 1.39
C ASP A 58 2.35 0.53 1.62
N GLU A 59 1.82 1.63 2.12
CA GLU A 59 0.46 1.81 2.61
C GLU A 59 -0.60 2.07 1.52
N TYR A 60 -0.26 1.93 0.26
CA TYR A 60 -1.15 2.10 -0.88
C TYR A 60 -2.15 0.95 -1.08
N ARG A 61 -2.10 -0.11 -0.25
CA ARG A 61 -3.06 -1.22 -0.28
C ARG A 61 -3.56 -1.56 1.12
N TRP A 62 -4.77 -2.17 1.20
CA TRP A 62 -5.40 -2.54 2.46
C TRP A 62 -5.61 -1.35 3.40
N ILE A 63 -5.75 -0.12 2.84
CA ILE A 63 -5.83 1.13 3.60
C ILE A 63 -6.97 1.07 4.62
N HIS A 64 -8.09 0.48 4.23
CA HIS A 64 -9.25 0.28 5.07
C HIS A 64 -8.97 -0.62 6.28
N GLU A 65 -8.34 -1.79 6.06
CA GLU A 65 -7.99 -2.70 7.14
C GLU A 65 -6.93 -2.08 8.07
N THR A 66 -6.00 -1.33 7.50
CA THR A 66 -5.00 -0.57 8.25
C THR A 66 -5.66 0.44 9.20
N ARG A 67 -6.67 1.20 8.72
CA ARG A 67 -7.45 2.12 9.57
C ARG A 67 -8.16 1.40 10.71
N LYS A 68 -8.81 0.26 10.42
CA LYS A 68 -9.46 -0.57 11.45
C LYS A 68 -8.47 -1.01 12.51
N CYS A 69 -7.30 -1.49 12.09
CA CYS A 69 -6.26 -1.90 13.01
C CYS A 69 -5.74 -0.74 13.85
N MET A 70 -5.49 0.45 13.24
CA MET A 70 -5.08 1.64 13.98
C MET A 70 -6.11 2.04 15.05
N LEU A 71 -7.41 2.04 14.71
CA LEU A 71 -8.48 2.32 15.67
C LEU A 71 -8.55 1.28 16.79
N ALA A 72 -8.46 0.00 16.44
CA ALA A 72 -8.53 -1.10 17.40
C ALA A 72 -7.34 -1.11 18.37
N LEU A 73 -6.15 -0.76 17.88
CA LEU A 73 -4.95 -0.63 18.69
C LEU A 73 -4.95 0.66 19.51
N GLY A 74 -5.68 1.68 19.08
CA GLY A 74 -5.66 3.02 19.67
C GLY A 74 -4.34 3.74 19.41
N VAL A 75 -3.89 3.74 18.15
CA VAL A 75 -2.65 4.43 17.73
C VAL A 75 -2.79 5.93 17.95
N ASP A 76 -1.82 6.53 18.65
CA ASP A 76 -1.77 7.95 18.96
C ASP A 76 -0.96 8.74 17.91
N VAL A 77 0.14 8.14 17.43
CA VAL A 77 1.10 8.77 16.52
C VAL A 77 1.40 7.85 15.35
N LEU A 78 1.29 8.38 14.14
CA LEU A 78 1.62 7.72 12.90
C LEU A 78 2.82 8.40 12.24
N PHE A 79 3.84 7.62 11.93
CA PHE A 79 4.91 7.98 10.99
C PHE A 79 4.68 7.25 9.66
N SER A 80 4.53 8.01 8.59
CA SER A 80 4.25 7.53 7.23
C SER A 80 5.27 8.09 6.26
N CYS A 81 5.64 7.32 5.24
CA CYS A 81 6.49 7.81 4.15
C CYS A 81 5.72 8.67 3.14
N ALA A 82 4.40 8.72 3.22
CA ALA A 82 3.56 9.51 2.34
C ALA A 82 3.65 11.01 2.68
N GLU A 83 3.54 11.84 1.66
CA GLU A 83 3.38 13.29 1.85
C GLU A 83 2.02 13.61 2.45
N LYS A 84 1.91 14.80 3.06
CA LYS A 84 0.73 15.22 3.80
C LYS A 84 -0.59 15.05 3.03
N PRO A 85 -0.75 15.43 1.77
CA PRO A 85 -2.01 15.23 1.05
C PRO A 85 -2.43 13.75 0.99
N SER A 86 -1.49 12.85 0.72
CA SER A 86 -1.75 11.41 0.63
C SER A 86 -2.02 10.79 2.01
N ILE A 87 -1.32 11.21 3.06
CA ILE A 87 -1.61 10.80 4.44
C ILE A 87 -3.03 11.23 4.83
N ASP A 88 -3.41 12.47 4.54
CA ASP A 88 -4.74 12.99 4.90
C ASP A 88 -5.85 12.32 4.09
N PHE A 89 -5.57 11.92 2.86
CA PHE A 89 -6.46 11.10 2.05
C PHE A 89 -6.61 9.68 2.61
N MET A 90 -5.49 9.00 2.90
CA MET A 90 -5.52 7.64 3.42
C MET A 90 -6.07 7.58 4.86
N TYR A 91 -5.71 8.53 5.70
CA TYR A 91 -6.00 8.54 7.15
C TYR A 91 -6.66 9.85 7.59
N PRO A 92 -7.86 10.21 7.05
CA PRO A 92 -8.51 11.47 7.37
C PRO A 92 -8.93 11.53 8.85
N ASN A 93 -8.84 12.73 9.44
CA ASN A 93 -9.20 12.95 10.84
C ASN A 93 -10.66 12.62 11.16
N SER A 94 -11.54 12.63 10.15
CA SER A 94 -12.94 12.20 10.31
C SER A 94 -13.07 10.71 10.64
N LEU A 95 -12.12 9.89 10.18
CA LEU A 95 -12.07 8.45 10.41
C LEU A 95 -11.17 8.08 11.59
N LEU A 96 -10.08 8.83 11.79
CA LEU A 96 -9.07 8.59 12.81
C LEU A 96 -8.89 9.86 13.68
N PRO A 97 -9.90 10.21 14.50
CA PRO A 97 -9.85 11.42 15.31
C PRO A 97 -8.74 11.32 16.37
N GLY A 98 -7.94 12.37 16.49
CA GLY A 98 -6.85 12.45 17.46
C GLY A 98 -5.53 11.80 17.02
N LEU A 99 -5.48 11.12 15.87
CA LEU A 99 -4.24 10.59 15.32
C LEU A 99 -3.31 11.74 14.91
N GLN A 100 -2.14 11.80 15.52
CA GLN A 100 -1.06 12.70 15.10
C GLN A 100 -0.32 12.04 13.93
N LYS A 101 -0.07 12.78 12.85
CA LYS A 101 0.52 12.26 11.61
C LYS A 101 1.78 13.02 11.27
N TYR A 102 2.86 12.27 11.04
CA TYR A 102 4.18 12.80 10.68
C TYR A 102 4.67 12.12 9.41
N THR A 103 5.23 12.91 8.50
CA THR A 103 5.93 12.39 7.32
C THR A 103 7.36 12.01 7.71
N THR A 104 7.83 10.86 7.23
CA THR A 104 9.21 10.39 7.37
C THR A 104 9.75 9.95 6.01
N LEU A 105 11.06 9.89 5.87
CA LEU A 105 11.66 9.35 4.66
C LEU A 105 11.66 7.81 4.68
N THR A 106 11.82 7.21 3.52
CA THR A 106 11.97 5.76 3.38
C THR A 106 13.33 5.24 3.90
N GLY A 107 14.25 6.16 4.17
CA GLY A 107 15.58 5.92 4.72
C GLY A 107 16.31 7.23 4.93
N TYR A 108 17.38 7.16 5.69
CA TYR A 108 18.25 8.28 6.04
C TYR A 108 19.70 7.90 5.82
N VAL A 109 20.60 8.87 5.84
CA VAL A 109 22.04 8.64 5.68
C VAL A 109 22.59 7.97 6.94
N PRO A 110 23.05 6.71 6.87
CA PRO A 110 23.68 6.03 8.00
C PRO A 110 25.14 6.50 8.17
N GLU A 111 25.66 6.41 9.38
CA GLU A 111 27.06 6.77 9.66
C GLU A 111 28.09 6.04 8.79
N SER A 112 27.78 4.83 8.36
CA SER A 112 28.65 4.04 7.48
C SER A 112 28.90 4.73 6.12
N LEU A 113 27.92 5.43 5.58
CA LEU A 113 28.07 6.20 4.35
C LEU A 113 28.85 7.51 4.56
N LEU A 114 28.80 8.10 5.75
CA LEU A 114 29.59 9.29 6.09
C LEU A 114 31.09 9.01 6.25
N LYS A 115 31.49 7.78 6.55
CA LYS A 115 32.89 7.41 6.83
C LYS A 115 33.71 7.14 5.58
N LYS A 116 33.09 7.15 4.40
CA LYS A 116 33.79 6.87 3.15
C LYS A 116 34.76 8.00 2.79
N LYS A 117 36.05 7.68 2.61
CA LYS A 117 37.12 8.65 2.40
C LYS A 117 37.68 8.69 0.97
N SER A 118 37.42 7.68 0.16
CA SER A 118 37.96 7.60 -1.21
C SER A 118 36.86 7.21 -2.20
N PHE A 119 36.94 7.77 -3.39
CA PHE A 119 36.00 7.53 -4.49
C PHE A 119 36.78 7.25 -5.76
N LYS A 120 36.24 6.34 -6.59
CA LYS A 120 36.75 6.18 -7.95
C LYS A 120 36.52 7.45 -8.76
N SER A 121 37.54 7.89 -9.46
CA SER A 121 37.43 9.00 -10.40
C SER A 121 36.58 8.61 -11.61
N TYR A 122 36.19 9.60 -12.43
CA TYR A 122 35.38 9.38 -13.62
C TYR A 122 35.96 8.30 -14.54
N ASN A 123 37.31 8.31 -14.76
CA ASN A 123 37.98 7.37 -15.66
C ASN A 123 38.14 5.96 -15.08
N GLU A 124 38.05 5.79 -13.77
CA GLU A 124 38.15 4.50 -13.10
C GLU A 124 36.79 3.75 -13.03
N LYS A 125 35.72 4.43 -13.39
CA LYS A 125 34.39 3.82 -13.43
C LYS A 125 34.17 3.09 -14.75
N ALA A 126 34.11 1.78 -14.72
CA ALA A 126 34.09 0.90 -15.90
C ALA A 126 32.72 0.80 -16.59
N ILE A 127 31.63 1.14 -15.90
CA ILE A 127 30.25 1.08 -16.39
C ILE A 127 29.75 2.51 -16.59
N ASP A 128 29.21 2.82 -17.77
CA ASP A 128 28.69 4.16 -18.03
C ASP A 128 27.30 4.35 -17.41
N ILE A 129 26.37 3.41 -17.64
CA ILE A 129 25.02 3.48 -17.06
C ILE A 129 24.66 2.12 -16.45
N SER A 130 24.26 2.13 -15.20
CA SER A 130 23.89 0.94 -14.43
C SER A 130 22.45 0.98 -13.91
N TYR A 131 21.87 -0.21 -13.74
CA TYR A 131 20.56 -0.35 -13.07
C TYR A 131 20.30 -1.77 -12.59
N ARG A 132 19.66 -1.90 -11.46
CA ARG A 132 19.06 -3.15 -10.98
C ARG A 132 17.63 -2.88 -10.53
N GLY A 133 16.68 -3.44 -11.24
CA GLY A 133 15.25 -3.30 -10.95
C GLY A 133 14.52 -4.64 -10.96
N ARG A 134 13.20 -4.57 -11.01
CA ARG A 134 12.34 -5.71 -11.27
C ARG A 134 11.02 -5.22 -11.88
N LYS A 135 10.34 -6.10 -12.60
CA LYS A 135 8.96 -5.85 -13.00
C LYS A 135 8.09 -5.79 -11.74
N ILE A 136 7.30 -4.75 -11.62
CA ILE A 136 6.39 -4.50 -10.51
C ILE A 136 4.97 -4.88 -10.96
N PRO A 137 4.11 -5.46 -10.09
CA PRO A 137 2.72 -5.77 -10.42
C PRO A 137 1.94 -4.53 -10.86
N SER A 138 1.05 -4.68 -11.84
CA SER A 138 0.30 -3.55 -12.43
C SER A 138 -0.62 -2.84 -11.45
N TRP A 139 -1.05 -3.51 -10.38
CA TRP A 139 -1.90 -2.90 -9.34
C TRP A 139 -1.22 -1.80 -8.51
N ILE A 140 0.08 -1.58 -8.66
CA ILE A 140 0.78 -0.42 -8.08
C ILE A 140 0.51 0.86 -8.89
N GLY A 141 0.04 0.72 -10.13
CA GLY A 141 -0.23 1.83 -11.03
C GLY A 141 0.99 2.24 -11.87
N SER A 142 0.85 3.34 -12.59
CA SER A 142 1.85 3.86 -13.54
C SER A 142 3.20 4.13 -12.89
N LEU A 143 3.22 4.65 -11.67
CA LEU A 143 4.47 4.93 -10.93
C LEU A 143 5.30 3.66 -10.69
N GLY A 144 4.65 2.53 -10.40
CA GLY A 144 5.35 1.24 -10.27
C GLY A 144 5.98 0.78 -11.58
N LEU A 145 5.27 1.03 -12.70
CA LEU A 145 5.73 0.64 -14.03
C LEU A 145 6.99 1.40 -14.47
N GLU A 146 7.16 2.64 -14.03
CA GLU A 146 8.33 3.48 -14.36
C GLU A 146 9.67 2.78 -14.06
N LYS A 147 9.72 1.96 -13.00
CA LYS A 147 10.94 1.21 -12.60
C LYS A 147 11.38 0.18 -13.65
N TYR A 148 10.44 -0.38 -14.37
CA TYR A 148 10.71 -1.30 -15.46
C TYR A 148 10.91 -0.55 -16.78
N TRP A 149 10.06 0.44 -17.03
CA TRP A 149 10.04 1.24 -18.26
C TRP A 149 11.36 1.98 -18.52
N ILE A 150 11.94 2.62 -17.50
CA ILE A 150 13.22 3.33 -17.64
C ILE A 150 14.34 2.38 -18.10
N ALA A 151 14.41 1.19 -17.54
CA ALA A 151 15.41 0.19 -17.89
C ALA A 151 15.23 -0.33 -19.31
N GLU A 152 14.01 -0.70 -19.70
CA GLU A 152 13.71 -1.18 -21.05
C GLU A 152 14.05 -0.14 -22.11
N GLN A 153 13.57 1.10 -21.92
CA GLN A 153 13.78 2.13 -22.94
C GLN A 153 15.24 2.55 -23.05
N ILE A 154 15.97 2.71 -21.95
CA ILE A 154 17.40 3.03 -22.01
C ILE A 154 18.18 1.91 -22.70
N THR A 155 17.85 0.65 -22.42
CA THR A 155 18.49 -0.50 -23.11
C THR A 155 18.23 -0.52 -24.61
N LEU A 156 17.06 -0.03 -25.06
CA LEU A 156 16.69 0.05 -26.48
C LEU A 156 17.24 1.29 -27.19
N LEU A 157 17.33 2.42 -26.50
CA LEU A 157 17.64 3.71 -27.10
C LEU A 157 19.14 4.00 -27.11
N ILE A 158 19.88 3.70 -26.03
CA ILE A 158 21.32 4.01 -25.94
C ILE A 158 22.13 3.38 -27.06
N PRO A 159 21.95 2.11 -27.47
CA PRO A 159 22.71 1.55 -28.59
C PRO A 159 22.52 2.28 -29.93
N LYS A 160 21.40 3.05 -30.08
CA LYS A 160 21.12 3.81 -31.29
C LYS A 160 21.76 5.21 -31.29
N VAL A 161 21.81 5.84 -30.11
CA VAL A 161 22.25 7.25 -29.98
C VAL A 161 23.68 7.38 -29.45
N ALA A 162 24.18 6.38 -28.71
CA ALA A 162 25.53 6.36 -28.13
C ALA A 162 26.05 4.91 -27.98
N PRO A 163 26.34 4.21 -29.08
CA PRO A 163 26.70 2.78 -29.12
C PRO A 163 27.99 2.42 -28.36
N THR A 164 28.80 3.40 -28.01
CA THR A 164 30.06 3.21 -27.27
C THR A 164 29.87 3.12 -25.75
N LEU A 165 28.69 3.52 -25.22
CA LEU A 165 28.43 3.49 -23.79
C LEU A 165 28.24 2.04 -23.30
N LYS A 166 28.91 1.74 -22.21
CA LYS A 166 28.82 0.44 -21.52
C LYS A 166 27.64 0.42 -20.55
N LEU A 167 26.64 -0.38 -20.88
CA LEU A 167 25.45 -0.57 -20.05
C LEU A 167 25.59 -1.82 -19.19
N ASP A 168 25.19 -1.73 -17.92
CA ASP A 168 24.95 -2.86 -17.05
C ASP A 168 23.59 -2.70 -16.36
N ILE A 169 22.54 -3.04 -17.11
CA ILE A 169 21.13 -2.83 -16.76
C ILE A 169 20.42 -4.18 -16.70
N SER A 170 19.77 -4.46 -15.56
CA SER A 170 18.95 -5.65 -15.42
C SER A 170 17.69 -5.41 -14.63
N THR A 171 16.60 -6.05 -15.07
CA THR A 171 15.31 -6.16 -14.37
C THR A 171 15.03 -7.58 -13.91
N ASN A 172 15.99 -8.50 -14.06
CA ASN A 172 15.90 -9.87 -13.59
C ASN A 172 16.07 -9.94 -12.07
N ALA A 173 15.09 -10.55 -11.39
CA ALA A 173 15.11 -10.69 -9.94
C ALA A 173 16.31 -11.50 -9.41
N ASN A 174 16.84 -12.43 -10.21
CA ASN A 174 18.00 -13.26 -9.84
C ASN A 174 19.33 -12.49 -9.90
N GLU A 175 19.36 -11.33 -10.57
CA GLU A 175 20.56 -10.47 -10.69
C GLU A 175 20.58 -9.33 -9.67
N ARG A 176 19.77 -9.44 -8.62
CA ARG A 176 19.75 -8.46 -7.52
C ARG A 176 21.04 -8.56 -6.72
N MET A 177 21.58 -7.41 -6.38
CA MET A 177 22.78 -7.26 -5.56
C MET A 177 22.43 -6.66 -4.20
N TYR A 178 23.19 -7.03 -3.17
CA TYR A 178 22.99 -6.56 -1.80
C TYR A 178 24.34 -6.29 -1.12
N GLY A 179 24.32 -5.48 -0.06
CA GLY A 179 25.48 -5.21 0.75
C GLY A 179 26.68 -4.68 -0.04
N GLU A 180 27.85 -5.28 0.19
CA GLU A 180 29.11 -4.82 -0.42
C GLU A 180 29.14 -4.97 -1.94
N SER A 181 28.59 -6.05 -2.48
CA SER A 181 28.51 -6.24 -3.95
C SER A 181 27.70 -5.15 -4.64
N TRP A 182 26.64 -4.68 -4.02
CA TRP A 182 25.85 -3.57 -4.49
C TRP A 182 26.63 -2.24 -4.45
N MET A 183 27.34 -1.96 -3.37
CA MET A 183 28.13 -0.74 -3.25
C MET A 183 29.28 -0.72 -4.26
N ASN A 184 29.98 -1.84 -4.44
CA ASN A 184 31.05 -1.98 -5.44
C ASN A 184 30.54 -1.80 -6.87
N PHE A 185 29.32 -2.27 -7.17
CA PHE A 185 28.64 -2.06 -8.44
C PHE A 185 28.38 -0.57 -8.69
N LEU A 186 27.85 0.16 -7.72
CA LEU A 186 27.63 1.60 -7.82
C LEU A 186 28.95 2.37 -7.99
N GLU A 187 29.98 2.02 -7.23
CA GLU A 187 31.29 2.65 -7.32
C GLU A 187 31.96 2.46 -8.70
N SER A 188 31.62 1.37 -9.37
CA SER A 188 32.12 1.08 -10.70
C SER A 188 31.29 1.73 -11.83
N SER A 189 30.21 2.42 -11.49
CA SER A 189 29.26 3.00 -12.43
C SER A 189 29.38 4.52 -12.47
N LYS A 190 29.50 5.13 -13.68
CA LYS A 190 29.46 6.59 -13.83
C LYS A 190 28.07 7.13 -13.47
N ALA A 191 27.02 6.46 -13.95
CA ALA A 191 25.65 6.83 -13.66
C ALA A 191 24.80 5.60 -13.29
N ALA A 192 23.73 5.85 -12.53
CA ALA A 192 22.69 4.87 -12.23
C ALA A 192 21.31 5.45 -12.55
N LEU A 193 20.45 4.60 -13.13
CA LEU A 193 19.05 4.94 -13.40
C LEU A 193 18.22 4.88 -12.12
N GLY A 194 17.13 5.66 -12.09
CA GLY A 194 16.18 5.57 -10.99
C GLY A 194 14.86 6.28 -11.25
N THR A 195 13.92 6.03 -10.39
CA THR A 195 12.59 6.64 -10.38
C THR A 195 12.16 6.84 -8.94
N GLU A 196 11.11 7.60 -8.70
CA GLU A 196 10.44 7.61 -7.41
C GLU A 196 9.94 6.20 -7.05
N SER A 197 9.79 5.95 -5.76
CA SER A 197 9.13 4.77 -5.21
C SER A 197 7.70 5.08 -4.81
N GLY A 198 6.91 4.04 -4.54
CA GLY A 198 5.53 4.18 -4.09
C GLY A 198 4.53 3.63 -5.10
N ALA A 199 3.35 4.24 -5.18
CA ALA A 199 2.24 3.82 -6.02
C ALA A 199 1.41 5.00 -6.49
N SER A 200 0.82 4.89 -7.68
CA SER A 200 -0.14 5.88 -8.23
C SER A 200 -1.59 5.40 -8.14
N PHE A 201 -1.82 4.19 -7.62
CA PHE A 201 -3.15 3.66 -7.36
C PHE A 201 -3.26 3.18 -5.91
N PHE A 202 -4.35 3.58 -5.22
CA PHE A 202 -4.60 3.25 -3.83
C PHE A 202 -5.71 2.20 -3.70
N ASP A 203 -5.31 0.96 -3.42
CA ASP A 203 -6.24 -0.15 -3.20
C ASP A 203 -6.81 -0.13 -1.78
N GLN A 204 -7.97 0.51 -1.62
CA GLN A 204 -8.61 0.71 -0.31
C GLN A 204 -8.90 -0.60 0.43
N TYR A 205 -9.27 -1.65 -0.30
CA TYR A 205 -9.80 -2.90 0.27
C TYR A 205 -8.97 -4.13 -0.10
N GLY A 206 -7.91 -3.99 -0.89
CA GLY A 206 -7.13 -5.11 -1.43
C GLY A 206 -7.85 -5.87 -2.56
N LEU A 207 -8.95 -5.32 -3.08
CA LEU A 207 -9.76 -5.96 -4.11
C LEU A 207 -9.13 -5.83 -5.49
N ALA A 208 -8.58 -4.65 -5.79
CA ALA A 208 -7.91 -4.40 -7.06
C ALA A 208 -6.66 -5.27 -7.20
N THR A 209 -5.84 -5.33 -6.16
CA THR A 209 -4.67 -6.22 -6.11
C THR A 209 -5.06 -7.64 -6.48
N PHE A 210 -6.11 -8.18 -5.82
CA PHE A 210 -6.57 -9.53 -6.09
C PHE A 210 -7.09 -9.73 -7.52
N ALA A 211 -7.95 -8.82 -7.98
CA ALA A 211 -8.58 -8.94 -9.30
C ALA A 211 -7.54 -8.86 -10.43
N ILE A 212 -6.57 -7.96 -10.30
CA ILE A 212 -5.51 -7.77 -11.28
C ILE A 212 -4.56 -8.98 -11.29
N ASP A 213 -4.15 -9.51 -10.13
CA ASP A 213 -3.32 -10.71 -10.06
C ASP A 213 -4.00 -11.91 -10.74
N CYS A 214 -5.33 -12.06 -10.57
CA CYS A 214 -6.11 -13.09 -11.26
C CYS A 214 -6.14 -12.86 -12.77
N TYR A 215 -6.40 -11.63 -13.20
CA TYR A 215 -6.46 -11.28 -14.61
C TYR A 215 -5.12 -11.50 -15.32
N GLU A 216 -4.02 -10.97 -14.80
CA GLU A 216 -2.68 -11.12 -15.36
C GLU A 216 -2.24 -12.59 -15.39
N SER A 217 -2.59 -13.36 -14.35
CA SER A 217 -2.33 -14.82 -14.34
C SER A 217 -3.10 -15.59 -15.41
N SER A 218 -4.28 -15.12 -15.79
CA SER A 218 -5.12 -15.73 -16.83
C SER A 218 -4.80 -15.19 -18.23
N ASN A 219 -4.17 -14.02 -18.31
CA ASN A 219 -3.79 -13.33 -19.55
C ASN A 219 -2.32 -12.89 -19.48
N PRO A 220 -1.34 -13.82 -19.57
CA PRO A 220 0.07 -13.50 -19.38
C PRO A 220 0.65 -12.47 -20.37
N SER A 221 0.00 -12.30 -21.52
CA SER A 221 0.36 -11.33 -22.56
C SER A 221 -0.32 -9.96 -22.38
N SER A 222 -1.15 -9.77 -21.34
CA SER A 222 -1.83 -8.49 -21.09
C SER A 222 -0.81 -7.37 -20.86
N LYS A 223 -1.11 -6.20 -21.42
CA LYS A 223 -0.34 -4.99 -21.21
C LYS A 223 -0.88 -4.22 -20.01
N TYR A 224 -0.06 -3.34 -19.47
CA TYR A 224 -0.50 -2.43 -18.39
C TYR A 224 -1.73 -1.60 -18.79
N THR A 225 -1.80 -1.13 -20.04
CA THR A 225 -2.95 -0.39 -20.59
C THR A 225 -4.26 -1.15 -20.43
N ASP A 226 -4.24 -2.46 -20.69
CA ASP A 226 -5.43 -3.31 -20.60
C ASP A 226 -5.91 -3.43 -19.14
N VAL A 227 -4.94 -3.53 -18.22
CA VAL A 227 -5.22 -3.58 -16.77
C VAL A 227 -5.74 -2.23 -16.28
N LYS A 228 -5.09 -1.13 -16.69
CA LYS A 228 -5.48 0.23 -16.31
C LYS A 228 -6.91 0.53 -16.76
N GLU A 229 -7.22 0.35 -18.03
CA GLU A 229 -8.55 0.58 -18.60
C GLU A 229 -9.62 -0.25 -17.90
N ARG A 230 -9.31 -1.51 -17.58
CA ARG A 230 -10.26 -2.44 -17.00
C ARG A 230 -10.58 -2.18 -15.53
N TYR A 231 -9.58 -1.84 -14.71
CA TYR A 231 -9.72 -1.86 -13.25
C TYR A 231 -9.69 -0.50 -12.58
N PHE A 232 -8.89 0.44 -13.08
CA PHE A 232 -8.69 1.70 -12.36
C PHE A 232 -8.49 2.95 -13.23
N ASN A 233 -8.77 2.86 -14.53
CA ASN A 233 -8.65 3.93 -15.53
C ASN A 233 -8.52 5.35 -14.96
N ASP A 234 -9.63 5.96 -14.51
CA ASP A 234 -9.71 7.34 -14.03
C ASP A 234 -9.10 7.55 -12.62
N TYR A 235 -8.72 6.48 -11.93
CA TYR A 235 -8.19 6.53 -10.56
C TYR A 235 -6.67 6.41 -10.50
N ASP A 236 -6.04 5.96 -11.58
CA ASP A 236 -4.58 5.98 -11.66
C ASP A 236 -4.13 7.43 -11.72
N GLU A 237 -3.17 7.77 -10.85
CA GLU A 237 -2.61 9.12 -10.73
C GLU A 237 -3.45 10.18 -10.01
N THR A 238 -4.70 9.91 -9.64
CA THR A 238 -5.51 10.86 -8.84
C THR A 238 -4.95 11.07 -7.44
N ASN A 239 -4.33 10.03 -6.88
CA ASN A 239 -3.64 10.07 -5.59
C ASN A 239 -2.33 9.31 -5.72
N ARG A 240 -1.24 9.94 -5.36
CA ARG A 240 0.11 9.36 -5.49
C ARG A 240 0.78 9.24 -4.13
N LEU A 241 1.42 8.12 -3.93
CA LEU A 241 2.43 7.93 -2.91
C LEU A 241 3.80 7.99 -3.60
N ASN A 242 4.30 9.19 -3.82
CA ASN A 242 5.63 9.41 -4.37
C ASN A 242 6.61 9.58 -3.23
N VAL A 243 7.62 8.74 -3.18
CA VAL A 243 8.63 8.78 -2.12
C VAL A 243 10.02 8.59 -2.71
N ILE A 244 11.00 9.23 -2.08
CA ILE A 244 12.40 9.02 -2.40
C ILE A 244 12.79 7.55 -2.13
N SER A 245 13.56 6.94 -3.02
CA SER A 245 14.11 5.60 -2.78
C SER A 245 15.36 5.68 -1.89
N PRO A 246 15.57 4.78 -0.93
CA PRO A 246 16.84 4.71 -0.17
C PRO A 246 18.10 4.61 -1.06
N ARG A 247 17.97 4.05 -2.26
CA ARG A 247 19.06 3.97 -3.25
C ARG A 247 19.64 5.32 -3.66
N ILE A 248 18.85 6.38 -3.56
CA ILE A 248 19.30 7.73 -3.88
C ILE A 248 20.45 8.16 -2.96
N PHE A 249 20.35 7.82 -1.67
CA PHE A 249 21.44 8.07 -0.72
C PHE A 249 22.68 7.23 -1.04
N GLU A 250 22.49 5.99 -1.49
CA GLU A 250 23.59 5.11 -1.91
C GLU A 250 24.27 5.61 -3.19
N TYR A 251 23.51 6.10 -4.17
CA TYR A 251 24.04 6.72 -5.38
C TYR A 251 24.87 7.96 -5.05
N ALA A 252 24.33 8.88 -4.26
CA ALA A 252 25.04 10.08 -3.82
C ALA A 252 26.31 9.73 -3.04
N ALA A 253 26.23 8.75 -2.09
CA ALA A 253 27.36 8.30 -1.28
C ALA A 253 28.47 7.62 -2.09
N SER A 254 28.16 7.08 -3.27
CA SER A 254 29.12 6.44 -4.18
C SER A 254 29.62 7.39 -5.27
N LYS A 255 29.25 8.67 -5.23
CA LYS A 255 29.47 9.65 -6.32
C LYS A 255 29.10 9.03 -7.67
N THR A 256 27.97 8.38 -7.75
CA THR A 256 27.39 7.85 -8.97
C THR A 256 26.32 8.82 -9.43
N MET A 257 26.48 9.38 -10.63
CA MET A 257 25.55 10.35 -11.19
C MET A 257 24.16 9.72 -11.29
N MET A 258 23.15 10.44 -10.89
CA MET A 258 21.77 9.96 -10.94
C MET A 258 21.10 10.40 -12.24
N ILE A 259 20.63 9.46 -13.05
CA ILE A 259 19.75 9.71 -14.19
C ILE A 259 18.36 9.24 -13.77
N LEU A 260 17.48 10.17 -13.43
CA LEU A 260 16.20 9.87 -12.84
C LEU A 260 15.07 10.49 -13.66
N PHE A 261 13.91 9.81 -13.73
CA PHE A 261 12.72 10.50 -14.22
C PHE A 261 12.42 11.75 -13.39
N GLU A 262 11.88 12.78 -14.04
CA GLU A 262 11.41 13.98 -13.34
C GLU A 262 10.43 13.61 -12.23
N GLY A 263 10.66 14.15 -11.04
CA GLY A 263 9.86 13.84 -9.84
C GLY A 263 10.16 14.79 -8.67
N SER A 264 9.41 14.64 -7.59
CA SER A 264 9.55 15.46 -6.36
C SER A 264 10.65 14.93 -5.43
N TYR A 265 10.88 13.63 -5.41
CA TYR A 265 11.87 12.95 -4.56
C TYR A 265 11.82 13.41 -3.10
N SER A 266 10.62 13.52 -2.54
CA SER A 266 10.35 14.03 -1.19
C SER A 266 10.96 15.42 -0.92
N GLY A 267 11.11 16.26 -1.94
CA GLY A 267 11.68 17.60 -1.87
C GLY A 267 13.20 17.67 -1.63
N ILE A 268 13.90 16.53 -1.64
CA ILE A 268 15.34 16.46 -1.34
C ILE A 268 16.19 16.76 -2.58
N LEU A 269 15.80 16.24 -3.73
CA LEU A 269 16.58 16.38 -4.94
C LEU A 269 16.20 17.63 -5.73
N LYS A 270 17.22 18.29 -6.30
CA LYS A 270 17.06 19.42 -7.23
C LYS A 270 17.52 18.97 -8.62
N PRO A 271 16.66 19.07 -9.68
CA PRO A 271 17.03 18.72 -11.03
C PRO A 271 18.20 19.57 -11.53
N TRP A 272 19.07 19.01 -12.36
CA TRP A 272 20.29 19.61 -12.91
C TRP A 272 21.34 20.01 -11.86
N THR A 273 21.03 19.81 -10.58
CA THR A 273 21.96 20.10 -9.46
C THR A 273 22.46 18.81 -8.83
N HIS A 274 21.52 17.91 -8.49
CA HIS A 274 21.82 16.64 -7.83
C HIS A 274 21.66 15.44 -8.75
N TYR A 275 20.87 15.59 -9.82
CA TYR A 275 20.60 14.52 -10.77
C TYR A 275 20.27 15.08 -12.16
N LEU A 276 20.40 14.25 -13.18
CA LEU A 276 19.98 14.53 -14.54
C LEU A 276 18.51 14.14 -14.70
N PRO A 277 17.58 15.10 -14.86
CA PRO A 277 16.15 14.82 -15.01
C PRO A 277 15.84 14.27 -16.40
N LEU A 278 15.56 12.99 -16.48
CA LEU A 278 15.16 12.31 -17.71
C LEU A 278 13.66 12.50 -17.90
N LYS A 279 13.24 13.01 -19.05
CA LYS A 279 11.83 13.07 -19.42
C LYS A 279 11.26 11.68 -19.69
N LYS A 280 10.00 11.46 -19.37
CA LYS A 280 9.35 10.15 -19.54
C LYS A 280 9.15 9.75 -21.00
N ASP A 281 9.18 10.71 -21.94
CA ASP A 281 9.19 10.49 -23.37
C ASP A 281 10.61 10.32 -23.96
N PHE A 282 11.64 10.42 -23.12
CA PHE A 282 13.06 10.33 -23.47
C PHE A 282 13.55 11.41 -24.45
N SER A 283 12.78 12.47 -24.68
CA SER A 283 13.09 13.53 -25.65
C SER A 283 14.38 14.30 -25.36
N ASN A 284 14.88 14.25 -24.11
CA ASN A 284 16.15 14.90 -23.73
C ASN A 284 17.30 13.91 -23.50
N LEU A 285 17.21 12.68 -24.02
CA LEU A 285 18.21 11.64 -23.78
C LEU A 285 19.61 12.04 -24.30
N GLU A 286 19.69 12.67 -25.47
CA GLU A 286 20.97 13.14 -26.04
C GLU A 286 21.63 14.18 -25.15
N GLN A 287 20.87 15.12 -24.58
CA GLN A 287 21.38 16.10 -23.63
C GLN A 287 21.93 15.40 -22.36
N ILE A 288 21.23 14.41 -21.83
CA ILE A 288 21.68 13.60 -20.70
C ILE A 288 23.01 12.92 -20.98
N ILE A 289 23.14 12.31 -22.16
CA ILE A 289 24.35 11.62 -22.61
C ILE A 289 25.54 12.61 -22.77
N SER A 290 25.29 13.78 -23.35
CA SER A 290 26.30 14.82 -23.51
C SER A 290 26.91 15.24 -22.16
N ILE A 291 26.04 15.45 -21.13
CA ILE A 291 26.50 15.82 -19.79
C ILE A 291 27.20 14.63 -19.11
N LEU A 292 26.68 13.41 -19.23
CA LEU A 292 27.35 12.23 -18.71
C LEU A 292 28.77 12.05 -19.23
N ASN A 293 29.00 12.36 -20.52
CA ASN A 293 30.30 12.23 -21.17
C ASN A 293 31.25 13.41 -20.89
N THR A 294 30.77 14.47 -20.20
CA THR A 294 31.56 15.63 -19.83
C THR A 294 32.07 15.50 -18.41
N LYS A 295 33.34 15.11 -18.23
CA LYS A 295 33.93 14.85 -16.90
C LYS A 295 33.68 15.97 -15.89
N SER A 296 33.89 17.23 -16.28
CA SER A 296 33.71 18.38 -15.38
C SER A 296 32.25 18.57 -14.91
N GLU A 297 31.27 18.33 -15.78
CA GLU A 297 29.85 18.37 -15.38
C GLU A 297 29.49 17.17 -14.51
N TRP A 298 30.04 15.98 -14.81
CA TRP A 298 29.88 14.80 -13.99
C TRP A 298 30.38 15.03 -12.56
N GLU A 299 31.63 15.54 -12.41
CA GLU A 299 32.21 15.85 -11.09
C GLU A 299 31.38 16.88 -10.34
N LYS A 300 31.00 17.97 -10.99
CA LYS A 300 30.21 19.05 -10.42
C LYS A 300 28.86 18.55 -9.86
N ILE A 301 28.12 17.72 -10.60
CA ILE A 301 26.80 17.22 -10.18
C ILE A 301 26.95 16.19 -9.07
N THR A 302 27.90 15.25 -9.18
CA THR A 302 28.12 14.22 -8.17
C THR A 302 28.66 14.79 -6.86
N ASP A 303 29.51 15.80 -6.92
CA ASP A 303 30.03 16.50 -5.73
C ASP A 303 28.93 17.27 -5.02
N ARG A 304 28.05 17.96 -5.76
CA ARG A 304 26.90 18.64 -5.16
C ARG A 304 25.94 17.65 -4.52
N ALA A 305 25.61 16.56 -5.22
CA ALA A 305 24.75 15.51 -4.65
C ALA A 305 25.36 14.93 -3.37
N TYR A 306 26.67 14.67 -3.34
CA TYR A 306 27.36 14.20 -2.15
C TYR A 306 27.28 15.22 -1.00
N ASN A 307 27.63 16.48 -1.27
CA ASN A 307 27.70 17.53 -0.24
C ASN A 307 26.31 17.89 0.31
N ASP A 308 25.33 18.07 -0.57
CA ASP A 308 24.01 18.55 -0.17
C ASP A 308 23.09 17.44 0.40
N ILE A 309 23.40 16.17 0.12
CA ILE A 309 22.59 15.04 0.55
C ILE A 309 23.31 14.24 1.65
N ILE A 310 24.55 13.79 1.40
CA ILE A 310 25.25 12.90 2.33
C ILE A 310 25.81 13.66 3.51
N LEU A 311 26.41 14.83 3.29
CA LEU A 311 26.96 15.66 4.38
C LEU A 311 25.91 16.52 5.06
N ASN A 312 24.65 16.47 4.62
CA ASN A 312 23.55 17.20 5.26
C ASN A 312 23.13 16.51 6.56
N SER A 313 23.38 17.14 7.69
CA SER A 313 23.04 16.61 9.01
C SER A 313 21.55 16.34 9.19
N LEU A 314 20.66 17.09 8.51
CA LEU A 314 19.20 16.93 8.58
C LEU A 314 18.71 15.63 7.93
N LEU A 315 19.51 15.01 7.07
CA LEU A 315 19.18 13.76 6.39
C LEU A 315 19.79 12.53 7.06
N THR A 316 20.36 12.67 8.25
CA THR A 316 21.00 11.57 9.00
C THR A 316 20.00 10.83 9.88
N TYR A 317 20.29 9.54 10.18
CA TYR A 317 19.53 8.80 11.20
C TYR A 317 19.61 9.45 12.59
N LYS A 318 20.72 10.13 12.91
CA LYS A 318 20.88 10.84 14.19
C LYS A 318 19.82 11.93 14.34
N GLU A 319 19.64 12.74 13.32
CA GLU A 319 18.63 13.82 13.33
C GLU A 319 17.20 13.26 13.31
N PHE A 320 16.96 12.21 12.52
CA PHE A 320 15.67 11.51 12.55
C PHE A 320 15.31 11.02 13.96
N ILE A 321 16.26 10.39 14.66
CA ILE A 321 16.04 9.90 16.03
C ILE A 321 15.76 11.05 16.98
N SER A 322 16.52 12.16 16.90
CA SER A 322 16.28 13.36 17.71
C SER A 322 14.86 13.91 17.51
N ASN A 323 14.42 14.04 16.28
CA ASN A 323 13.06 14.48 15.94
C ASN A 323 11.98 13.49 16.42
N PHE A 324 12.24 12.19 16.29
CA PHE A 324 11.36 11.14 16.79
C PHE A 324 11.19 11.23 18.31
N ASP A 325 12.29 11.36 19.05
CA ASP A 325 12.28 11.45 20.52
C ASP A 325 11.46 12.67 20.98
N MET A 326 11.63 13.84 20.35
CA MET A 326 10.83 15.04 20.67
C MET A 326 9.32 14.80 20.44
N VAL A 327 8.95 14.11 19.35
CA VAL A 327 7.54 13.81 19.06
C VAL A 327 6.95 12.87 20.09
N VAL A 328 7.69 11.82 20.48
CA VAL A 328 7.24 10.84 21.47
C VAL A 328 7.10 11.49 22.84
N GLU A 329 8.11 12.23 23.30
CA GLU A 329 8.10 12.95 24.58
C GLU A 329 6.91 13.91 24.67
N LYS A 330 6.70 14.74 23.65
CA LYS A 330 5.55 15.66 23.58
C LYS A 330 4.23 14.89 23.63
N SER A 331 4.16 13.74 22.98
CA SER A 331 2.93 12.92 22.95
C SER A 331 2.67 12.27 24.31
N CYS A 332 3.73 11.83 25.03
CA CYS A 332 3.61 11.32 26.39
C CYS A 332 3.10 12.39 27.37
N ILE A 333 3.68 13.60 27.31
CA ILE A 333 3.25 14.73 28.15
C ILE A 333 1.78 15.09 27.86
N ASN A 334 1.39 15.17 26.60
CA ASN A 334 0.02 15.49 26.22
C ASN A 334 -0.98 14.40 26.67
N LYS A 335 -0.61 13.15 26.60
CA LYS A 335 -1.47 12.03 27.02
C LYS A 335 -1.70 12.03 28.52
N LEU A 336 -0.70 12.36 29.32
CA LEU A 336 -0.81 12.52 30.76
C LEU A 336 -1.70 13.70 31.15
N ARG A 337 -1.58 14.84 30.47
CA ARG A 337 -2.37 16.06 30.75
C ARG A 337 -3.84 15.94 30.33
N PHE A 338 -4.10 15.23 29.24
CA PHE A 338 -5.42 15.10 28.62
C PHE A 338 -5.76 13.65 28.35
N PRO A 339 -6.09 12.87 29.41
CA PRO A 339 -6.48 11.47 29.21
C PRO A 339 -7.75 11.42 28.34
N VAL A 340 -7.63 10.77 27.18
CA VAL A 340 -8.75 10.68 26.23
C VAL A 340 -9.89 9.90 26.88
N LYS A 341 -11.05 10.55 27.08
CA LYS A 341 -12.26 9.88 27.52
C LYS A 341 -12.71 8.89 26.43
N ASN A 342 -12.45 7.61 26.64
CA ASN A 342 -12.70 6.49 25.71
C ASN A 342 -14.14 6.43 25.14
N ASN A 343 -15.12 7.12 25.76
CA ASN A 343 -16.52 7.06 25.39
C ASN A 343 -16.88 7.63 24.01
N ILE A 344 -16.12 8.61 23.48
CA ILE A 344 -16.40 9.19 22.16
C ILE A 344 -15.83 8.29 21.05
N LEU A 345 -14.66 7.72 21.29
CA LEU A 345 -14.05 6.76 20.36
C LEU A 345 -14.91 5.50 20.23
N GLN A 346 -15.39 4.94 21.35
CA GLN A 346 -16.25 3.76 21.36
C GLN A 346 -17.59 3.98 20.64
N ARG A 347 -18.21 5.17 20.76
CA ARG A 347 -19.46 5.49 20.02
C ARG A 347 -19.24 5.65 18.53
N LYS A 348 -18.12 6.22 18.09
CA LYS A 348 -17.77 6.34 16.67
C LYS A 348 -17.37 4.98 16.09
N THR A 349 -16.58 4.17 16.81
CA THR A 349 -16.23 2.80 16.43
C THR A 349 -17.49 1.93 16.28
N ARG A 350 -18.48 2.07 17.13
CA ARG A 350 -19.76 1.33 17.05
C ARG A 350 -20.55 1.66 15.77
N ARG A 351 -20.58 2.91 15.34
CA ARG A 351 -21.26 3.33 14.10
C ARG A 351 -20.54 2.84 12.83
N TYR A 352 -19.21 2.78 12.88
CA TYR A 352 -18.37 2.22 11.85
C TYR A 352 -18.49 0.69 11.80
N SER A 353 -18.55 -0.01 12.92
CA SER A 353 -18.58 -1.48 12.95
C SER A 353 -19.78 -2.05 12.18
N ILE A 354 -20.94 -1.40 12.20
CA ILE A 354 -22.14 -1.88 11.47
C ILE A 354 -21.99 -1.73 9.96
N GLN A 355 -21.46 -0.61 9.46
CA GLN A 355 -21.16 -0.45 8.02
C GLN A 355 -20.06 -1.41 7.57
N TYR A 356 -19.16 -1.76 8.47
CA TYR A 356 -18.00 -2.62 8.27
C TYR A 356 -18.33 -4.11 8.24
N CYS A 357 -19.27 -4.59 9.03
CA CYS A 357 -19.69 -5.97 8.96
C CYS A 357 -20.13 -6.37 7.55
N TYR A 358 -20.83 -5.48 6.84
CA TYR A 358 -21.27 -5.76 5.47
C TYR A 358 -20.11 -5.87 4.49
N LEU A 359 -19.15 -4.97 4.58
CA LEU A 359 -18.02 -4.95 3.65
C LEU A 359 -17.00 -6.03 4.00
N SER A 360 -16.77 -6.29 5.28
CA SER A 360 -15.92 -7.37 5.78
C SER A 360 -16.46 -8.74 5.36
N SER A 361 -17.76 -8.99 5.53
CA SER A 361 -18.41 -10.21 5.07
C SER A 361 -18.33 -10.39 3.56
N PHE A 362 -18.42 -9.29 2.81
CA PHE A 362 -18.26 -9.30 1.37
C PHE A 362 -16.80 -9.57 0.95
N ILE A 363 -15.82 -8.98 1.61
CA ILE A 363 -14.39 -9.25 1.39
C ILE A 363 -14.04 -10.70 1.73
N GLN A 364 -14.64 -11.25 2.80
CA GLN A 364 -14.48 -12.66 3.14
C GLN A 364 -15.11 -13.59 2.11
N LEU A 365 -16.28 -13.24 1.58
CA LEU A 365 -16.88 -13.95 0.45
C LEU A 365 -15.95 -13.94 -0.77
N LEU A 366 -15.31 -12.81 -1.05
CA LEU A 366 -14.34 -12.70 -2.14
C LEU A 366 -13.06 -13.53 -1.88
N LYS A 367 -12.62 -13.68 -0.63
CA LYS A 367 -11.51 -14.58 -0.26
C LYS A 367 -11.89 -16.05 -0.44
N ILE A 368 -13.12 -16.42 -0.10
CA ILE A 368 -13.66 -17.77 -0.36
C ILE A 368 -13.73 -18.03 -1.87
N LEU A 369 -14.22 -17.06 -2.64
CA LEU A 369 -14.25 -17.13 -4.11
C LEU A 369 -12.83 -17.21 -4.70
N LYS A 370 -11.81 -16.64 -4.04
CA LYS A 370 -10.39 -16.81 -4.42
C LYS A 370 -9.90 -18.24 -4.32
N ASN A 371 -10.17 -18.90 -3.22
CA ASN A 371 -9.77 -20.30 -3.04
C ASN A 371 -10.52 -21.20 -4.04
N PHE A 372 -11.78 -20.88 -4.30
CA PHE A 372 -12.61 -21.51 -5.33
C PHE A 372 -12.10 -21.25 -6.76
N TYR A 373 -11.65 -20.02 -7.07
CA TYR A 373 -11.08 -19.67 -8.36
C TYR A 373 -9.81 -20.47 -8.68
N GLY A 374 -8.98 -20.79 -7.71
CA GLY A 374 -7.82 -21.67 -7.89
C GLY A 374 -8.21 -23.09 -8.34
N VAL A 375 -9.37 -23.58 -7.91
CA VAL A 375 -9.94 -24.87 -8.32
C VAL A 375 -10.63 -24.77 -9.68
N VAL A 376 -11.45 -23.74 -9.88
CA VAL A 376 -12.19 -23.47 -11.13
C VAL A 376 -11.27 -23.10 -12.30
N LYS A 377 -10.14 -22.44 -12.05
CA LYS A 377 -9.11 -22.14 -13.07
C LYS A 377 -8.58 -23.40 -13.76
N ARG A 378 -8.52 -24.52 -13.05
CA ARG A 378 -8.14 -25.82 -13.65
C ARG A 378 -9.24 -26.42 -14.53
N LEU A 379 -10.49 -25.98 -14.38
CA LEU A 379 -11.64 -26.63 -14.98
C LEU A 379 -12.36 -25.81 -16.08
N PHE A 380 -12.36 -24.45 -16.07
CA PHE A 380 -13.22 -23.69 -16.99
C PHE A 380 -12.72 -22.29 -17.36
N CYS A 381 -12.22 -22.09 -18.57
CA CYS A 381 -11.81 -20.78 -19.12
C CYS A 381 -12.96 -19.75 -19.30
N LYS A 382 -14.21 -20.17 -19.49
CA LYS A 382 -15.37 -19.28 -19.69
C LYS A 382 -15.91 -18.67 -18.38
N ALA A 383 -15.89 -19.43 -17.28
CA ALA A 383 -16.31 -18.91 -15.97
C ALA A 383 -15.36 -17.85 -15.43
N CYS A 384 -14.07 -17.93 -15.76
CA CYS A 384 -13.08 -16.93 -15.39
C CYS A 384 -13.40 -15.54 -15.91
N ARG A 385 -13.84 -15.38 -17.17
CA ARG A 385 -14.20 -14.06 -17.74
C ARG A 385 -15.41 -13.41 -17.06
N ILE A 386 -16.36 -14.20 -16.58
CA ILE A 386 -17.53 -13.67 -15.84
C ILE A 386 -17.10 -13.16 -14.49
N VAL A 387 -16.27 -13.92 -13.78
CA VAL A 387 -15.73 -13.52 -12.46
C VAL A 387 -14.87 -12.27 -12.59
N ASP A 388 -14.01 -12.17 -13.59
CA ASP A 388 -13.18 -11.00 -13.87
C ASP A 388 -14.02 -9.74 -14.13
N ASN A 389 -15.09 -9.84 -14.91
CA ASN A 389 -15.99 -8.70 -15.21
C ASN A 389 -16.71 -8.20 -13.95
N VAL A 390 -17.11 -9.13 -13.08
CA VAL A 390 -17.74 -8.82 -11.79
C VAL A 390 -16.76 -8.10 -10.87
N PHE A 391 -15.53 -8.60 -10.74
CA PHE A 391 -14.50 -7.97 -9.93
C PHE A 391 -14.13 -6.58 -10.41
N ALA A 392 -14.00 -6.37 -11.73
CA ALA A 392 -13.72 -5.05 -12.28
C ALA A 392 -14.80 -4.03 -11.92
N LYS A 393 -16.09 -4.40 -12.00
CA LYS A 393 -17.20 -3.53 -11.58
C LYS A 393 -17.17 -3.21 -10.09
N ILE A 394 -16.88 -4.20 -9.24
CA ILE A 394 -16.80 -4.02 -7.79
C ILE A 394 -15.66 -3.08 -7.40
N VAL A 395 -14.49 -3.22 -8.01
CA VAL A 395 -13.34 -2.34 -7.77
C VAL A 395 -13.69 -0.89 -8.10
N ARG A 396 -14.29 -0.63 -9.28
CA ARG A 396 -14.72 0.72 -9.69
C ARG A 396 -15.74 1.30 -8.70
N SER A 397 -16.80 0.57 -8.38
CA SER A 397 -17.83 1.05 -7.43
C SER A 397 -17.30 1.31 -6.03
N SER A 398 -16.27 0.56 -5.59
CA SER A 398 -15.61 0.79 -4.31
C SER A 398 -14.77 2.06 -4.30
N CYS A 399 -14.10 2.38 -5.40
CA CYS A 399 -13.35 3.62 -5.59
C CYS A 399 -14.29 4.84 -5.62
N ASP A 400 -15.40 4.77 -6.38
CA ASP A 400 -16.42 5.81 -6.45
C ASP A 400 -17.01 6.14 -5.08
N PHE A 401 -17.37 5.11 -4.33
CA PHE A 401 -17.93 5.24 -2.98
C PHE A 401 -16.95 5.91 -2.00
N TYR A 402 -15.68 5.54 -2.08
CA TYR A 402 -14.66 6.12 -1.21
C TYR A 402 -14.39 7.59 -1.54
N THR A 403 -14.26 7.92 -2.82
CA THR A 403 -14.08 9.29 -3.30
C THR A 403 -15.26 10.18 -2.86
N PHE A 404 -16.49 9.67 -2.96
CA PHE A 404 -17.70 10.34 -2.47
C PHE A 404 -17.66 10.60 -0.94
N LEU A 405 -17.19 9.63 -0.13
CA LEU A 405 -17.11 9.79 1.33
C LEU A 405 -16.13 10.87 1.76
N ILE A 406 -15.03 11.03 1.03
CA ILE A 406 -13.99 12.01 1.35
C ILE A 406 -14.36 13.41 0.89
N HIS A 407 -14.79 13.56 -0.37
CA HIS A 407 -15.04 14.87 -0.96
C HIS A 407 -16.34 15.55 -0.49
N LYS A 408 -17.31 14.78 0.04
CA LYS A 408 -18.60 15.31 0.53
C LYS A 408 -18.77 15.26 2.05
N ALA A 409 -17.70 15.14 2.83
CA ALA A 409 -17.79 15.34 4.27
C ALA A 409 -18.03 16.84 4.56
N PRO A 410 -19.18 17.23 5.13
CA PRO A 410 -19.49 18.64 5.30
C PRO A 410 -18.58 19.27 6.38
N THR A 411 -17.90 20.33 6.00
CA THR A 411 -17.14 21.22 6.90
C THR A 411 -18.02 22.16 7.70
N LYS A 412 -19.35 22.09 7.58
CA LYS A 412 -20.30 22.98 8.28
C LYS A 412 -21.28 22.22 9.18
N LYS A 413 -21.46 22.76 10.38
CA LYS A 413 -22.25 22.21 11.50
C LYS A 413 -23.77 22.08 11.26
N ASN A 414 -24.35 22.57 10.16
CA ASN A 414 -25.77 22.71 9.98
C ASN A 414 -26.27 22.19 8.61
N CYS A 415 -26.08 20.90 8.34
CA CYS A 415 -26.81 20.28 7.21
C CYS A 415 -27.45 18.97 7.67
N PRO A 416 -28.75 18.77 7.44
CA PRO A 416 -29.44 17.53 7.83
C PRO A 416 -28.90 16.33 7.04
N PRO A 417 -28.93 15.11 7.59
CA PRO A 417 -28.46 13.88 6.93
C PRO A 417 -29.40 13.55 5.76
N THR A 418 -29.02 13.95 4.58
CA THR A 418 -29.91 14.01 3.45
C THR A 418 -30.15 12.64 2.79
N ARG A 419 -31.33 12.52 2.18
CA ARG A 419 -31.84 11.44 1.31
C ARG A 419 -30.81 10.89 0.30
N HIS A 420 -29.85 11.71 -0.16
CA HIS A 420 -28.81 11.31 -1.11
C HIS A 420 -27.80 10.28 -0.57
N ARG A 421 -27.39 10.34 0.71
CA ARG A 421 -26.50 9.32 1.30
C ARG A 421 -27.18 7.96 1.39
N LYS A 422 -28.47 7.95 1.74
CA LYS A 422 -29.27 6.70 1.78
C LYS A 422 -29.47 6.14 0.38
N SER A 423 -29.67 7.00 -0.62
CA SER A 423 -29.86 6.62 -2.02
C SER A 423 -28.61 5.98 -2.66
N LEU A 424 -27.41 6.50 -2.38
CA LEU A 424 -26.18 5.95 -2.94
C LEU A 424 -25.78 4.62 -2.30
N LEU A 425 -25.86 4.53 -0.95
CA LEU A 425 -25.71 3.25 -0.24
C LEU A 425 -26.69 2.19 -0.72
N TYR A 426 -27.92 2.61 -1.01
CA TYR A 426 -28.95 1.74 -1.54
C TYR A 426 -28.65 1.29 -2.98
N LYS A 427 -28.15 2.19 -3.85
CA LYS A 427 -27.72 1.86 -5.22
C LYS A 427 -26.56 0.87 -5.23
N VAL A 428 -25.52 1.11 -4.43
CA VAL A 428 -24.38 0.19 -4.30
C VAL A 428 -24.84 -1.17 -3.77
N LYS A 429 -25.75 -1.20 -2.79
CA LYS A 429 -26.34 -2.47 -2.29
C LYS A 429 -27.10 -3.24 -3.36
N ILE A 430 -27.91 -2.55 -4.16
CA ILE A 430 -28.66 -3.17 -5.27
C ILE A 430 -27.70 -3.70 -6.34
N GLU A 431 -26.67 -2.96 -6.68
CA GLU A 431 -25.73 -3.35 -7.72
C GLU A 431 -24.90 -4.57 -7.29
N LEU A 432 -24.46 -4.60 -6.03
CA LEU A 432 -23.80 -5.75 -5.43
C LEU A 432 -24.73 -6.99 -5.37
N TYR A 433 -26.00 -6.79 -5.00
CA TYR A 433 -27.01 -7.85 -4.98
C TYR A 433 -27.33 -8.40 -6.37
N ASN A 434 -27.51 -7.53 -7.36
CA ASN A 434 -27.78 -7.92 -8.74
C ASN A 434 -26.59 -8.65 -9.36
N THR A 435 -25.39 -8.19 -9.07
CA THR A 435 -24.14 -8.80 -9.51
C THR A 435 -23.95 -10.19 -8.92
N TYR A 436 -24.26 -10.36 -7.63
CA TYR A 436 -24.26 -11.66 -6.97
C TYR A 436 -25.31 -12.61 -7.56
N ASN A 437 -26.55 -12.17 -7.73
CA ASN A 437 -27.60 -13.01 -8.32
C ASN A 437 -27.28 -13.44 -9.76
N THR A 438 -26.64 -12.58 -10.53
CA THR A 438 -26.15 -12.91 -11.87
C THR A 438 -25.08 -14.00 -11.81
N LEU A 439 -24.14 -13.88 -10.88
CA LEU A 439 -23.07 -14.87 -10.66
C LEU A 439 -23.68 -16.22 -10.22
N TYR A 440 -24.56 -16.19 -9.23
CA TYR A 440 -25.26 -17.37 -8.71
C TYR A 440 -26.06 -18.10 -9.81
N THR A 441 -26.84 -17.35 -10.58
CA THR A 441 -27.66 -17.88 -11.67
C THR A 441 -26.80 -18.49 -12.77
N ASN A 442 -25.64 -17.90 -13.07
CA ASN A 442 -24.73 -18.44 -14.08
C ASN A 442 -23.97 -19.68 -13.59
N LEU A 443 -23.59 -19.71 -12.29
CA LEU A 443 -22.98 -20.89 -11.68
C LEU A 443 -23.95 -22.07 -11.59
N THR A 444 -25.22 -21.84 -11.22
CA THR A 444 -26.24 -22.90 -11.22
C THR A 444 -26.59 -23.39 -12.61
N LYS A 445 -26.64 -22.53 -13.63
CA LYS A 445 -26.81 -22.96 -15.03
C LYS A 445 -25.63 -23.78 -15.54
N LEU A 446 -24.40 -23.50 -15.12
CA LEU A 446 -23.22 -24.31 -15.44
C LEU A 446 -23.25 -25.66 -14.74
N GLN A 447 -23.74 -25.70 -13.51
CA GLN A 447 -23.91 -26.95 -12.76
C GLN A 447 -24.95 -27.88 -13.42
N HIS A 448 -26.08 -27.34 -13.90
CA HIS A 448 -27.10 -28.13 -14.61
C HIS A 448 -26.65 -28.61 -16.01
N LYS A 449 -25.72 -27.90 -16.65
CA LYS A 449 -25.17 -28.34 -17.96
C LYS A 449 -24.10 -29.41 -17.84
N ASN A 450 -23.45 -29.59 -16.70
CA ASN A 450 -22.33 -30.49 -16.47
C ASN A 450 -22.69 -31.59 -15.44
N GLN A 451 -23.72 -32.36 -15.70
CA GLN A 451 -24.13 -33.51 -14.87
C GLN A 451 -23.10 -34.68 -14.79
N LEU A 452 -21.87 -34.48 -15.25
CA LEU A 452 -20.89 -35.53 -15.51
C LEU A 452 -19.61 -35.56 -14.68
N PHE A 453 -19.50 -34.81 -13.58
CA PHE A 453 -18.35 -34.95 -12.67
C PHE A 453 -18.78 -34.94 -11.20
N LEU A 454 -19.06 -36.16 -10.70
CA LEU A 454 -19.17 -36.47 -9.29
C LEU A 454 -17.84 -37.05 -8.84
N ASP A 455 -17.00 -36.22 -8.18
CA ASP A 455 -16.00 -36.70 -7.23
C ASP A 455 -15.66 -35.58 -6.23
N ASN A 456 -15.21 -35.95 -5.07
CA ASN A 456 -14.97 -35.27 -3.78
C ASN A 456 -14.94 -33.71 -3.69
N ASP A 457 -14.68 -33.02 -4.79
CA ASP A 457 -14.68 -31.54 -4.85
C ASP A 457 -16.09 -30.90 -4.89
N SER A 458 -17.12 -31.68 -5.24
CA SER A 458 -18.52 -31.19 -5.28
C SER A 458 -19.08 -30.88 -3.88
N GLY A 459 -18.62 -31.58 -2.85
CA GLY A 459 -19.00 -31.32 -1.45
C GLY A 459 -18.58 -29.92 -0.96
N ILE A 460 -17.40 -29.46 -1.37
CA ILE A 460 -16.88 -28.13 -1.03
C ILE A 460 -17.68 -27.03 -1.73
N ILE A 461 -18.07 -27.26 -2.99
CA ILE A 461 -18.90 -26.33 -3.76
C ILE A 461 -20.29 -26.20 -3.12
N PHE A 462 -20.89 -27.30 -2.70
CA PHE A 462 -22.22 -27.29 -2.04
C PHE A 462 -22.17 -26.59 -0.67
N SER A 463 -21.15 -26.82 0.12
CA SER A 463 -20.99 -26.14 1.43
C SER A 463 -20.76 -24.64 1.27
N CYS A 464 -19.96 -24.22 0.28
CA CYS A 464 -19.75 -22.78 -0.02
C CYS A 464 -21.00 -22.08 -0.55
N LEU A 465 -21.81 -22.76 -1.39
CA LEU A 465 -23.09 -22.23 -1.88
C LEU A 465 -24.14 -22.15 -0.77
N SER A 466 -24.22 -23.16 0.10
CA SER A 466 -25.09 -23.18 1.27
C SER A 466 -24.74 -22.06 2.26
N ALA A 467 -23.46 -21.88 2.56
CA ALA A 467 -22.97 -20.81 3.41
C ALA A 467 -23.23 -19.42 2.80
N SER A 468 -23.08 -19.27 1.49
CA SER A 468 -23.42 -18.05 0.75
C SER A 468 -24.92 -17.72 0.82
N ASN A 469 -25.80 -18.72 0.70
CA ASN A 469 -27.25 -18.55 0.81
C ASN A 469 -27.66 -18.12 2.23
N GLN A 470 -27.03 -18.64 3.27
CA GLN A 470 -27.27 -18.22 4.65
C GLN A 470 -26.84 -16.75 4.88
N CYS A 471 -25.73 -16.33 4.32
CA CYS A 471 -25.29 -14.94 4.38
C CYS A 471 -26.27 -14.01 3.66
N ILE A 472 -26.84 -14.41 2.53
CA ILE A 472 -27.84 -13.61 1.80
C ILE A 472 -29.16 -13.55 2.56
N ALA A 473 -29.63 -14.65 3.09
CA ALA A 473 -30.83 -14.67 3.92
C ALA A 473 -30.68 -13.73 5.13
N HIS A 474 -29.50 -13.71 5.75
CA HIS A 474 -29.18 -12.81 6.85
C HIS A 474 -29.11 -11.34 6.36
N MET A 475 -28.48 -11.05 5.23
CA MET A 475 -28.46 -9.71 4.64
C MET A 475 -29.87 -9.24 4.25
N ASN A 476 -30.71 -10.10 3.68
CA ASN A 476 -32.08 -9.78 3.34
C ASN A 476 -32.93 -9.46 4.59
N ASN A 477 -32.75 -10.19 5.70
CA ASN A 477 -33.40 -9.92 6.96
C ASN A 477 -32.98 -8.55 7.53
N ILE A 478 -31.69 -8.19 7.42
CA ILE A 478 -31.21 -6.88 7.86
C ILE A 478 -31.75 -5.77 6.96
N VAL A 479 -31.82 -5.99 5.63
CA VAL A 479 -32.43 -5.03 4.68
C VAL A 479 -33.92 -4.85 4.96
N LYS A 480 -34.64 -5.91 5.28
CA LYS A 480 -36.05 -5.83 5.72
C LYS A 480 -36.20 -5.06 7.05
N ALA A 481 -35.36 -5.36 8.04
CA ALA A 481 -35.37 -4.67 9.34
C ALA A 481 -35.06 -3.16 9.19
N THR A 482 -34.20 -2.77 8.27
CA THR A 482 -33.90 -1.35 8.01
C THR A 482 -34.96 -0.61 7.18
N LYS A 483 -35.91 -1.34 6.55
CA LYS A 483 -37.06 -0.73 5.84
C LYS A 483 -38.26 -0.49 6.80
N THR A 484 -38.38 -1.24 7.88
CA THR A 484 -39.55 -1.26 8.77
C THR A 484 -39.36 -0.47 10.06
N THR A 485 -38.15 0.00 10.38
CA THR A 485 -37.94 0.69 11.66
C THR A 485 -37.37 2.09 11.46
N GLN A 486 -38.06 3.11 11.97
CA GLN A 486 -37.46 4.26 12.62
C GLN A 486 -36.40 3.69 13.56
N ILE A 487 -35.15 4.19 13.42
CA ILE A 487 -33.96 3.68 14.08
C ILE A 487 -34.17 3.53 15.58
N ASP A 488 -34.45 2.35 16.04
CA ASP A 488 -34.32 2.01 17.44
C ASP A 488 -32.89 1.50 17.70
N SER A 489 -32.27 2.07 18.72
CA SER A 489 -30.86 1.95 19.06
C SER A 489 -30.46 0.63 19.72
N SER A 490 -31.31 -0.39 19.66
CA SER A 490 -31.22 -1.63 20.44
C SER A 490 -30.85 -2.90 19.65
N ILE A 491 -30.43 -2.80 18.39
CA ILE A 491 -29.87 -3.98 17.68
C ILE A 491 -28.47 -4.26 18.22
N THR A 492 -28.45 -5.13 19.24
CA THR A 492 -27.28 -5.51 20.02
C THR A 492 -26.30 -6.39 19.21
N MET A 493 -25.02 -6.30 19.55
CA MET A 493 -23.89 -7.11 19.01
C MET A 493 -24.14 -8.64 19.06
N ASN A 494 -25.07 -9.11 19.91
CA ASN A 494 -25.40 -10.53 20.09
C ASN A 494 -25.90 -11.21 18.79
N ASN A 495 -26.46 -10.46 17.84
CA ASN A 495 -26.97 -11.03 16.59
C ASN A 495 -25.88 -11.20 15.50
N VAL A 496 -24.74 -10.51 15.65
CA VAL A 496 -23.60 -10.62 14.72
C VAL A 496 -22.72 -11.82 15.06
N GLN A 497 -22.60 -12.16 16.36
CA GLN A 497 -21.86 -13.33 16.85
C GLN A 497 -22.51 -14.68 16.50
N LYS A 498 -23.77 -14.69 16.11
CA LYS A 498 -24.52 -15.92 15.74
C LYS A 498 -24.49 -16.25 14.25
N CYS A 499 -23.74 -15.51 13.42
CA CYS A 499 -23.57 -15.87 12.02
C CYS A 499 -22.65 -17.09 11.91
N PRO A 500 -23.10 -18.23 11.36
CA PRO A 500 -22.29 -19.46 11.25
C PRO A 500 -20.97 -19.26 10.50
N ILE A 501 -20.91 -18.32 9.56
CA ILE A 501 -19.70 -18.01 8.80
C ILE A 501 -18.71 -17.20 9.64
N CYS A 502 -19.18 -16.33 10.54
CA CYS A 502 -18.30 -15.59 11.43
C CYS A 502 -17.65 -16.50 12.48
N ASN A 503 -18.32 -17.59 12.89
CA ASN A 503 -17.75 -18.59 13.79
C ASN A 503 -16.80 -19.57 13.08
N PHE A 504 -17.17 -20.05 11.89
CA PHE A 504 -16.33 -20.96 11.09
C PHE A 504 -14.99 -20.36 10.63
N LEU A 505 -14.87 -19.04 10.61
CA LEU A 505 -13.65 -18.32 10.18
C LEU A 505 -12.81 -17.80 11.36
N ASN A 506 -13.24 -18.04 12.60
CA ASN A 506 -12.47 -17.75 13.82
C ASN A 506 -11.72 -18.99 14.35
N ASP A 507 -12.04 -20.18 13.85
CA ASP A 507 -11.28 -21.43 14.00
C ASP A 507 -10.31 -21.61 12.82
#